data_104cc2f22e8696b2002e3659425ccad3
#
_entry.id   104cc2f22e8696b2002e3659425ccad3
#
_cell.length_a   1.000
_cell.length_b   1.000
_cell.length_c   1.000
_cell.angle_alpha   90.00
_cell.angle_beta   90.00
_cell.angle_gamma   90.00
#
_symmetry.space_group_name_H-M   'P 1'
#
loop_
_entity.id
_entity.type
_entity.pdbx_description
1 polymer ?
#
loop_
_entity_poly.entity_id
_entity_poly.type
_entity_poly.pdbx_seq_one_letter_code
_entity_poly.pdbx_strand_id
1 'polypeptide(L)'
;MKNEEFKRTLQKDSAANSSFFIPNSSFIKWYDHEAHRNFDVCADDHCQRYQGITRASTPQAIEAVSATRGEVLMYKGAICDARFSKCCGGAFEEFQNCWENIKHPYLIRQRDSKTEKQLPDLTIEAEADKWIRTSPVAFCNTQDKKILSQVLNNYDQETADFYRWKVSYSQQELSELIHQRSGIDFGQILDLIPIERGTSGRLVRLKIVGTLRTLIIGKELEIRRTLSTSHLYSSAFVVDKEYEEKGHKEDKIPSRFILTGAGWGHGVGLCQIGAAVMGEQGYKYEEILSHYYPGSTLEKQYQ
;
A
#
# COMPACT_ATOMS: atom_id res chain seq x y z
N MET A 1 15.45 23.91 7.70
CA MET A 1 15.46 23.10 8.91
C MET A 1 14.90 21.68 8.71
N LYS A 2 13.71 21.47 8.14
CA LYS A 2 13.14 20.11 7.90
C LYS A 2 13.98 19.21 6.98
N ASN A 3 14.71 19.77 6.02
CA ASN A 3 15.54 19.00 5.07
C ASN A 3 16.87 18.49 5.65
N GLU A 4 17.38 19.10 6.71
CA GLU A 4 18.63 18.65 7.33
C GLU A 4 18.39 17.58 8.38
N GLU A 5 17.25 17.64 9.06
CA GLU A 5 16.83 16.61 10.02
C GLU A 5 16.49 15.31 9.30
N PHE A 6 15.82 15.41 8.14
CA PHE A 6 15.55 14.27 7.25
C PHE A 6 16.86 13.64 6.70
N LYS A 7 17.85 14.46 6.32
CA LYS A 7 19.16 13.97 5.89
C LYS A 7 19.96 13.35 7.05
N ARG A 8 19.83 13.86 8.27
CA ARG A 8 20.46 13.28 9.47
C ARG A 8 19.84 11.94 9.87
N THR A 9 18.54 11.78 9.70
CA THR A 9 17.85 10.49 9.92
C THR A 9 18.31 9.47 8.90
N LEU A 10 18.37 9.81 7.61
CA LEU A 10 18.89 8.93 6.55
C LEU A 10 20.39 8.56 6.76
N GLN A 11 21.20 9.48 7.27
CA GLN A 11 22.62 9.18 7.57
C GLN A 11 22.80 8.32 8.83
N LYS A 12 21.93 8.46 9.85
CA LYS A 12 21.96 7.57 11.03
C LYS A 12 21.45 6.18 10.70
N ASP A 13 20.39 6.08 9.89
CA ASP A 13 19.85 4.81 9.44
C ASP A 13 20.83 4.07 8.50
N SER A 14 21.62 4.79 7.70
CA SER A 14 22.67 4.17 6.87
C SER A 14 23.83 3.59 7.70
N ALA A 15 24.11 4.15 8.88
CA ALA A 15 25.15 3.64 9.77
C ALA A 15 24.68 2.46 10.64
N ALA A 16 23.39 2.43 11.03
CA ALA A 16 22.82 1.32 11.80
C ALA A 16 22.45 0.12 10.90
N ASN A 17 22.15 0.36 9.62
CA ASN A 17 21.81 -0.68 8.65
C ASN A 17 23.04 -1.25 7.89
N SER A 18 24.24 -0.80 8.18
CA SER A 18 25.46 -1.35 7.54
C SER A 18 25.71 -2.83 7.85
N SER A 19 25.11 -3.37 8.91
CA SER A 19 25.20 -4.80 9.25
C SER A 19 24.30 -5.70 8.40
N PHE A 20 23.36 -5.16 7.65
CA PHE A 20 22.46 -5.93 6.77
C PHE A 20 22.88 -5.89 5.29
N PHE A 21 23.90 -5.15 4.94
CA PHE A 21 24.44 -5.15 3.59
C PHE A 21 25.37 -6.35 3.42
N ILE A 22 24.80 -7.53 3.12
CA ILE A 22 25.59 -8.67 2.67
C ILE A 22 26.03 -8.36 1.25
N PRO A 23 27.35 -8.20 0.98
CA PRO A 23 27.85 -7.74 -0.32
C PRO A 23 27.42 -8.58 -1.53
N ASN A 24 26.98 -9.82 -1.29
CA ASN A 24 26.51 -10.76 -2.33
C ASN A 24 25.00 -10.97 -2.33
N SER A 25 24.23 -10.22 -1.53
CA SER A 25 22.78 -10.33 -1.53
C SER A 25 22.16 -9.45 -2.60
N SER A 26 21.42 -10.03 -3.52
CA SER A 26 20.61 -9.32 -4.50
C SER A 26 19.23 -8.92 -3.98
N PHE A 27 18.95 -9.12 -2.67
CA PHE A 27 17.69 -8.85 -2.03
C PHE A 27 17.82 -7.83 -0.91
N ILE A 28 17.03 -6.74 -1.00
CA ILE A 28 16.89 -5.73 0.03
C ILE A 28 15.48 -5.87 0.60
N LYS A 29 15.36 -6.04 1.90
CA LYS A 29 14.09 -6.03 2.63
C LYS A 29 14.12 -4.93 3.68
N TRP A 30 12.94 -4.37 3.95
CA TRP A 30 12.77 -3.31 4.91
C TRP A 30 11.58 -3.63 5.83
N TYR A 31 11.86 -3.92 7.07
CA TYR A 31 10.96 -4.02 8.21
C TYR A 31 11.82 -3.97 9.49
N ASP A 32 11.24 -4.04 10.67
CA ASP A 32 11.88 -3.80 11.97
C ASP A 32 12.17 -2.31 12.21
N HIS A 33 11.20 -1.45 11.82
CA HIS A 33 11.29 -0.03 12.07
C HIS A 33 10.91 0.29 13.50
N GLU A 34 11.88 0.78 14.30
CA GLU A 34 11.61 1.33 15.62
C GLU A 34 11.12 2.78 15.46
N ALA A 35 9.81 2.96 15.59
CA ALA A 35 9.14 4.20 15.25
C ALA A 35 9.50 5.36 16.20
N HIS A 36 9.40 5.14 17.50
CA HIS A 36 9.67 6.13 18.55
C HIS A 36 9.79 5.49 19.93
N ARG A 37 10.44 6.20 20.88
CA ARG A 37 10.69 5.69 22.23
C ARG A 37 10.02 6.53 23.32
N ASN A 38 9.72 7.79 23.05
CA ASN A 38 9.38 8.78 24.07
C ASN A 38 7.89 9.17 24.07
N PHE A 39 7.09 8.59 23.18
CA PHE A 39 5.65 8.86 23.06
C PHE A 39 4.94 7.65 22.44
N ASP A 40 3.65 7.50 22.72
CA ASP A 40 2.89 6.31 22.32
C ASP A 40 2.48 6.33 20.85
N VAL A 41 2.20 7.52 20.29
CA VAL A 41 1.76 7.71 18.91
C VAL A 41 2.36 8.98 18.31
N CYS A 42 2.49 9.04 16.99
CA CYS A 42 2.97 10.21 16.26
C CYS A 42 2.16 10.47 14.98
N ALA A 43 2.50 11.55 14.26
CA ALA A 43 1.81 11.97 13.06
C ALA A 43 2.30 11.26 11.76
N ASP A 44 3.19 10.28 11.88
CA ASP A 44 3.69 9.50 10.75
C ASP A 44 2.77 8.33 10.38
N ASP A 45 2.98 7.77 9.18
CA ASP A 45 2.14 6.72 8.61
C ASP A 45 2.06 5.46 9.50
N HIS A 46 3.11 5.09 10.22
CA HIS A 46 3.12 3.91 11.10
C HIS A 46 2.18 4.06 12.32
N CYS A 47 1.87 5.30 12.73
CA CYS A 47 0.85 5.62 13.73
C CYS A 47 -0.46 6.10 13.09
N GLN A 48 -0.72 5.74 11.83
CA GLN A 48 -1.91 6.12 11.08
C GLN A 48 -2.13 7.65 11.03
N ARG A 49 -1.03 8.41 11.02
CA ARG A 49 -1.04 9.88 10.99
C ARG A 49 -1.85 10.50 12.12
N TYR A 50 -1.71 9.99 13.32
CA TYR A 50 -2.36 10.57 14.49
C TYR A 50 -1.96 12.04 14.66
N GLN A 51 -2.92 12.94 14.54
CA GLN A 51 -2.71 14.39 14.59
C GLN A 51 -3.38 15.05 15.81
N GLY A 52 -3.92 14.26 16.73
CA GLY A 52 -4.70 14.75 17.84
C GLY A 52 -6.02 15.39 17.38
N ILE A 53 -6.59 16.24 18.24
CA ILE A 53 -7.81 16.99 17.92
C ILE A 53 -7.39 18.29 17.22
N THR A 54 -7.13 18.24 15.93
CA THR A 54 -6.68 19.39 15.13
C THR A 54 -7.80 20.11 14.39
N ARG A 55 -8.99 19.47 14.26
CA ARG A 55 -10.19 20.01 13.63
C ARG A 55 -11.42 19.64 14.42
N ALA A 56 -12.44 20.49 14.34
CA ALA A 56 -13.75 20.14 14.86
C ALA A 56 -14.27 18.89 14.13
N SER A 57 -14.49 17.84 14.87
CA SER A 57 -15.13 16.64 14.35
C SER A 57 -16.59 16.93 14.00
N THR A 58 -17.12 16.26 12.97
CA THR A 58 -18.55 16.32 12.67
C THR A 58 -19.35 15.72 13.83
N PRO A 59 -20.62 16.11 14.02
CA PRO A 59 -21.48 15.50 15.05
C PRO A 59 -21.54 13.97 14.92
N GLN A 60 -21.56 13.44 13.69
CA GLN A 60 -21.57 12.02 13.42
C GLN A 60 -20.27 11.32 13.88
N ALA A 61 -19.11 11.96 13.71
CA ALA A 61 -17.85 11.41 14.18
C ALA A 61 -17.79 11.37 15.71
N ILE A 62 -18.30 12.43 16.39
CA ILE A 62 -18.39 12.47 17.84
C ILE A 62 -19.31 11.38 18.37
N GLU A 63 -20.48 11.22 17.74
CA GLU A 63 -21.46 10.18 18.08
C GLU A 63 -20.86 8.79 17.90
N ALA A 64 -20.19 8.52 16.76
CA ALA A 64 -19.54 7.25 16.49
C ALA A 64 -18.49 6.90 17.55
N VAL A 65 -17.60 7.84 17.91
CA VAL A 65 -16.59 7.64 18.95
C VAL A 65 -17.21 7.37 20.31
N SER A 66 -18.30 8.09 20.64
CA SER A 66 -19.00 7.90 21.91
C SER A 66 -19.73 6.55 21.96
N ALA A 67 -20.39 6.17 20.88
CA ALA A 67 -21.14 4.90 20.78
C ALA A 67 -20.24 3.68 20.87
N THR A 68 -19.04 3.75 20.29
CA THR A 68 -18.08 2.62 20.25
C THR A 68 -17.02 2.68 21.35
N ARG A 69 -17.23 3.55 22.36
CA ARG A 69 -16.27 3.70 23.46
C ARG A 69 -16.03 2.37 24.18
N GLY A 70 -14.76 1.98 24.30
CA GLY A 70 -14.34 0.75 24.94
C GLY A 70 -14.52 -0.51 24.10
N GLU A 71 -15.09 -0.39 22.88
CA GLU A 71 -15.22 -1.52 21.96
C GLU A 71 -13.93 -1.75 21.18
N VAL A 72 -13.49 -3.00 21.14
CA VAL A 72 -12.33 -3.46 20.40
C VAL A 72 -12.64 -4.74 19.64
N LEU A 73 -11.93 -4.94 18.53
CA LEU A 73 -11.96 -6.20 17.82
C LEU A 73 -11.09 -7.23 18.53
N MET A 74 -11.66 -8.40 18.84
CA MET A 74 -11.00 -9.50 19.50
C MET A 74 -10.96 -10.74 18.62
N TYR A 75 -9.89 -11.50 18.72
CA TYR A 75 -9.77 -12.83 18.13
C TYR A 75 -9.15 -13.79 19.13
N LYS A 76 -9.91 -14.82 19.55
CA LYS A 76 -9.48 -15.83 20.54
C LYS A 76 -8.88 -15.22 21.81
N GLY A 77 -9.52 -14.18 22.34
CA GLY A 77 -9.13 -13.52 23.59
C GLY A 77 -7.97 -12.54 23.48
N ALA A 78 -7.49 -12.24 22.27
CA ALA A 78 -6.48 -11.20 22.02
C ALA A 78 -7.06 -10.06 21.19
N ILE A 79 -6.60 -8.84 21.44
CA ILE A 79 -6.96 -7.66 20.63
C ILE A 79 -6.39 -7.83 19.24
N CYS A 80 -7.23 -7.61 18.20
CA CYS A 80 -6.81 -7.70 16.82
C CYS A 80 -5.89 -6.54 16.42
N ASP A 81 -4.88 -6.82 15.59
CA ASP A 81 -4.18 -5.80 14.82
C ASP A 81 -5.09 -5.35 13.66
N ALA A 82 -5.92 -4.35 13.92
CA ALA A 82 -6.99 -3.91 13.01
C ALA A 82 -6.44 -2.97 11.93
N ARG A 83 -5.59 -3.48 11.03
CA ARG A 83 -5.01 -2.73 9.91
C ARG A 83 -6.07 -2.22 8.95
N PHE A 84 -5.84 -1.05 8.37
CA PHE A 84 -6.71 -0.49 7.34
C PHE A 84 -5.92 0.26 6.28
N SER A 85 -6.47 0.35 5.08
CA SER A 85 -5.90 1.12 3.97
C SER A 85 -6.99 1.90 3.24
N LYS A 86 -6.59 2.89 2.46
CA LYS A 86 -7.54 3.77 1.76
C LYS A 86 -8.40 3.01 0.75
N CYS A 87 -7.75 2.19 -0.12
CA CYS A 87 -8.44 1.41 -1.14
C CYS A 87 -7.75 0.08 -1.37
N CYS A 88 -8.45 -1.03 -1.19
CA CYS A 88 -7.87 -2.37 -1.40
C CYS A 88 -7.67 -2.72 -2.88
N GLY A 89 -8.35 -2.01 -3.81
CA GLY A 89 -8.30 -2.32 -5.25
C GLY A 89 -9.17 -3.53 -5.65
N GLY A 90 -10.10 -3.94 -4.75
CA GLY A 90 -11.05 -5.03 -4.92
C GLY A 90 -10.60 -6.37 -4.33
N ALA A 91 -9.38 -6.47 -3.81
CA ALA A 91 -8.84 -7.67 -3.17
C ALA A 91 -8.04 -7.30 -1.92
N PHE A 92 -8.25 -8.04 -0.81
CA PHE A 92 -7.50 -7.86 0.42
C PHE A 92 -6.16 -8.58 0.35
N GLU A 93 -5.15 -7.95 0.95
CA GLU A 93 -3.84 -8.52 1.13
C GLU A 93 -3.71 -9.19 2.50
N GLU A 94 -2.80 -10.12 2.62
CA GLU A 94 -2.45 -10.75 3.89
C GLU A 94 -1.28 -10.02 4.56
N PHE A 95 -1.31 -9.92 5.88
CA PHE A 95 -0.36 -9.16 6.69
C PHE A 95 1.11 -9.49 6.38
N GLN A 96 1.46 -10.77 6.30
CA GLN A 96 2.84 -11.23 6.11
C GLN A 96 3.45 -10.81 4.77
N ASN A 97 2.64 -10.38 3.81
CA ASN A 97 3.13 -9.90 2.51
C ASN A 97 3.59 -8.43 2.59
N CYS A 98 3.17 -7.69 3.61
CA CYS A 98 3.52 -6.28 3.81
C CYS A 98 4.54 -6.08 4.93
N TRP A 99 4.45 -6.86 6.00
CA TRP A 99 5.29 -6.74 7.22
C TRP A 99 5.99 -8.05 7.56
N GLU A 100 6.11 -8.36 8.86
CA GLU A 100 6.74 -9.57 9.35
C GLU A 100 6.01 -10.83 8.85
N ASN A 101 6.72 -11.96 8.83
CA ASN A 101 6.13 -13.23 8.39
C ASN A 101 5.25 -13.87 9.49
N ILE A 102 4.20 -13.12 9.88
CA ILE A 102 3.20 -13.54 10.86
C ILE A 102 1.85 -13.59 10.18
N LYS A 103 1.11 -14.69 10.34
CA LYS A 103 -0.25 -14.82 9.82
C LYS A 103 -1.27 -14.43 10.89
N HIS A 104 -2.10 -13.47 10.58
CA HIS A 104 -3.27 -13.13 11.38
C HIS A 104 -4.51 -13.77 10.76
N PRO A 105 -5.22 -14.66 11.47
CA PRO A 105 -6.35 -15.41 10.90
C PRO A 105 -7.56 -14.57 10.48
N TYR A 106 -7.61 -13.32 10.90
CA TYR A 106 -8.63 -12.33 10.58
C TYR A 106 -8.17 -11.31 9.50
N LEU A 107 -6.90 -11.35 9.07
CA LEU A 107 -6.34 -10.55 7.97
C LEU A 107 -6.06 -11.46 6.78
N ILE A 108 -7.12 -11.87 6.10
CA ILE A 108 -7.07 -12.92 5.09
C ILE A 108 -7.30 -12.37 3.68
N ARG A 109 -6.86 -13.14 2.71
CA ARG A 109 -7.21 -12.96 1.32
C ARG A 109 -8.73 -13.04 1.12
N GLN A 110 -9.33 -12.00 0.56
CA GLN A 110 -10.75 -11.98 0.23
C GLN A 110 -11.03 -10.97 -0.88
N ARG A 111 -12.13 -11.18 -1.62
CA ARG A 111 -12.66 -10.20 -2.56
C ARG A 111 -13.54 -9.18 -1.84
N ASP A 112 -13.33 -7.90 -2.14
CA ASP A 112 -14.12 -6.78 -1.60
C ASP A 112 -15.46 -6.61 -2.34
N SER A 113 -16.33 -7.61 -2.26
CA SER A 113 -17.60 -7.61 -2.99
C SER A 113 -18.71 -8.32 -2.23
N LYS A 114 -19.95 -7.82 -2.41
CA LYS A 114 -21.16 -8.46 -1.87
C LYS A 114 -21.50 -9.74 -2.62
N THR A 115 -21.48 -9.67 -3.93
CA THR A 115 -22.05 -10.71 -4.82
C THR A 115 -21.01 -11.67 -5.35
N GLU A 116 -19.84 -11.18 -5.68
CA GLU A 116 -18.78 -11.98 -6.27
C GLU A 116 -17.73 -12.37 -5.22
N LYS A 117 -17.74 -13.63 -4.82
CA LYS A 117 -16.81 -14.13 -3.79
C LYS A 117 -15.54 -14.75 -4.36
N GLN A 118 -15.56 -15.18 -5.62
CA GLN A 118 -14.39 -15.76 -6.28
C GLN A 118 -13.32 -14.68 -6.52
N LEU A 119 -12.12 -14.94 -6.06
CA LEU A 119 -10.93 -14.14 -6.33
C LEU A 119 -9.92 -15.02 -7.08
N PRO A 120 -9.47 -14.61 -8.27
CA PRO A 120 -8.39 -15.31 -8.99
C PRO A 120 -7.14 -15.42 -8.12
N ASP A 121 -6.27 -16.36 -8.43
CA ASP A 121 -4.97 -16.45 -7.75
C ASP A 121 -4.05 -15.33 -8.24
N LEU A 122 -4.10 -14.18 -7.54
CA LEU A 122 -3.33 -12.98 -7.89
C LEU A 122 -1.83 -13.08 -7.52
N THR A 123 -1.39 -14.20 -6.98
CA THR A 123 0.04 -14.51 -6.86
C THR A 123 0.65 -14.90 -8.21
N ILE A 124 -0.21 -15.30 -9.16
CA ILE A 124 0.16 -15.62 -10.54
C ILE A 124 0.18 -14.33 -11.35
N GLU A 125 1.32 -14.03 -12.00
CA GLU A 125 1.53 -12.77 -12.74
C GLU A 125 0.45 -12.50 -13.79
N ALA A 126 0.07 -13.50 -14.60
CA ALA A 126 -0.94 -13.34 -15.63
C ALA A 126 -2.34 -13.00 -15.07
N GLU A 127 -2.71 -13.60 -13.94
CA GLU A 127 -3.98 -13.29 -13.25
C GLU A 127 -3.95 -11.91 -12.60
N ALA A 128 -2.82 -11.54 -12.01
CA ALA A 128 -2.62 -10.20 -11.45
C ALA A 128 -2.66 -9.13 -12.55
N ASP A 129 -1.99 -9.34 -13.69
CA ASP A 129 -2.02 -8.43 -14.84
C ASP A 129 -3.45 -8.19 -15.30
N LYS A 130 -4.20 -9.28 -15.54
CA LYS A 130 -5.60 -9.20 -15.95
C LYS A 130 -6.47 -8.47 -14.92
N TRP A 131 -6.30 -8.77 -13.64
CA TRP A 131 -7.04 -8.11 -12.56
C TRP A 131 -6.77 -6.60 -12.49
N ILE A 132 -5.50 -6.22 -12.57
CA ILE A 132 -5.06 -4.83 -12.47
C ILE A 132 -5.55 -4.02 -13.67
N ARG A 133 -5.47 -4.57 -14.89
CA ARG A 133 -5.90 -3.87 -16.12
C ARG A 133 -7.42 -3.82 -16.30
N THR A 134 -8.17 -4.65 -15.58
CA THR A 134 -9.63 -4.62 -15.60
C THR A 134 -10.20 -3.83 -14.41
N SER A 135 -11.51 -3.64 -14.38
CA SER A 135 -12.21 -2.93 -13.30
C SER A 135 -13.29 -3.82 -12.68
N PRO A 136 -12.93 -4.90 -11.97
CA PRO A 136 -13.88 -5.82 -11.37
C PRO A 136 -14.81 -5.13 -10.37
N VAL A 137 -16.01 -5.67 -10.19
CA VAL A 137 -16.96 -5.17 -9.19
C VAL A 137 -16.39 -5.32 -7.80
N ALA A 138 -16.41 -4.25 -7.02
CA ALA A 138 -15.97 -4.19 -5.63
C ALA A 138 -16.69 -3.05 -4.91
N PHE A 139 -16.78 -3.10 -3.58
CA PHE A 139 -17.32 -1.97 -2.82
C PHE A 139 -16.50 -0.70 -3.05
N CYS A 140 -15.19 -0.81 -3.06
CA CYS A 140 -14.30 0.34 -3.28
C CYS A 140 -14.21 0.81 -4.74
N ASN A 141 -14.87 0.15 -5.70
CA ASN A 141 -14.95 0.59 -7.08
C ASN A 141 -16.07 1.64 -7.23
N THR A 142 -15.84 2.84 -6.73
CA THR A 142 -16.78 3.94 -6.76
C THR A 142 -16.13 5.24 -7.22
N GLN A 143 -16.89 6.07 -7.92
CA GLN A 143 -16.55 7.45 -8.27
C GLN A 143 -17.54 8.44 -7.64
N ASP A 144 -18.38 7.98 -6.72
CA ASP A 144 -19.34 8.82 -6.04
C ASP A 144 -18.62 9.86 -5.16
N LYS A 145 -18.67 11.12 -5.61
CA LYS A 145 -18.00 12.24 -4.94
C LYS A 145 -18.54 12.47 -3.53
N LYS A 146 -19.82 12.17 -3.27
CA LYS A 146 -20.42 12.31 -1.94
C LYS A 146 -19.75 11.34 -0.96
N ILE A 147 -19.54 10.11 -1.37
CA ILE A 147 -18.84 9.10 -0.56
C ILE A 147 -17.37 9.46 -0.41
N LEU A 148 -16.70 9.74 -1.51
CA LEU A 148 -15.26 10.02 -1.51
C LEU A 148 -14.91 11.26 -0.66
N SER A 149 -15.73 12.32 -0.69
CA SER A 149 -15.52 13.51 0.13
C SER A 149 -15.63 13.28 1.64
N GLN A 150 -16.27 12.21 2.07
CA GLN A 150 -16.41 11.86 3.49
C GLN A 150 -15.20 11.09 4.03
N VAL A 151 -14.54 10.27 3.20
CA VAL A 151 -13.40 9.43 3.59
C VAL A 151 -12.06 10.02 3.18
N LEU A 152 -12.04 10.97 2.27
CA LEU A 152 -10.83 11.61 1.79
C LEU A 152 -10.60 12.92 2.56
N ASN A 153 -9.37 13.13 3.01
CA ASN A 153 -8.98 14.45 3.50
C ASN A 153 -8.85 15.43 2.30
N ASN A 154 -8.70 16.71 2.59
CA ASN A 154 -8.64 17.74 1.53
C ASN A 154 -7.49 17.56 0.54
N TYR A 155 -6.40 16.91 0.94
CA TYR A 155 -5.22 16.65 0.09
C TYR A 155 -5.45 15.51 -0.91
N ASP A 156 -6.38 14.62 -0.61
CA ASP A 156 -6.66 13.45 -1.44
C ASP A 156 -7.88 13.67 -2.37
N GLN A 157 -8.53 14.84 -2.31
CA GLN A 157 -9.72 15.14 -3.12
C GLN A 157 -9.37 15.55 -4.56
N GLU A 158 -8.09 15.75 -4.87
CA GLU A 158 -7.62 16.13 -6.21
C GLU A 158 -7.68 14.97 -7.21
N THR A 159 -7.81 13.73 -6.75
CA THR A 159 -7.90 12.55 -7.61
C THR A 159 -9.09 11.67 -7.23
N ALA A 160 -9.68 11.00 -8.23
CA ALA A 160 -10.68 9.93 -8.03
C ALA A 160 -10.10 8.54 -8.36
N ASP A 161 -8.84 8.45 -8.75
CA ASP A 161 -8.21 7.26 -9.30
C ASP A 161 -7.68 6.29 -8.22
N PHE A 162 -8.48 6.08 -7.16
CA PHE A 162 -8.09 5.21 -6.05
C PHE A 162 -8.19 3.73 -6.38
N TYR A 163 -9.19 3.36 -7.20
CA TYR A 163 -9.45 1.97 -7.53
C TYR A 163 -8.50 1.45 -8.60
N ARG A 164 -8.27 2.29 -9.63
CA ARG A 164 -7.30 2.04 -10.71
C ARG A 164 -6.56 3.34 -11.01
N TRP A 165 -5.27 3.23 -11.19
CA TRP A 165 -4.40 4.38 -11.42
C TRP A 165 -3.34 4.10 -12.48
N LYS A 166 -2.77 5.14 -13.02
CA LYS A 166 -1.70 5.08 -14.01
C LYS A 166 -0.68 6.18 -13.72
N VAL A 167 0.61 5.80 -13.74
CA VAL A 167 1.74 6.72 -13.60
C VAL A 167 2.73 6.43 -14.71
N SER A 168 3.33 7.48 -15.27
CA SER A 168 4.29 7.37 -16.36
C SER A 168 5.56 8.13 -16.01
N TYR A 169 6.70 7.53 -16.31
CA TYR A 169 8.02 8.11 -16.14
C TYR A 169 8.80 7.97 -17.44
N SER A 170 9.51 9.03 -17.85
CA SER A 170 10.57 8.90 -18.83
C SER A 170 11.73 8.08 -18.22
N GLN A 171 12.63 7.60 -19.06
CA GLN A 171 13.85 6.89 -18.65
C GLN A 171 14.64 7.69 -17.62
N GLN A 172 14.86 8.98 -17.90
CA GLN A 172 15.63 9.86 -17.03
C GLN A 172 14.94 10.04 -15.67
N GLU A 173 13.65 10.40 -15.68
CA GLU A 173 12.87 10.61 -14.44
C GLU A 173 12.89 9.36 -13.54
N LEU A 174 12.71 8.16 -14.11
CA LEU A 174 12.70 6.93 -13.33
C LEU A 174 14.08 6.61 -12.75
N SER A 175 15.15 6.77 -13.54
CA SER A 175 16.51 6.52 -13.07
C SER A 175 16.92 7.46 -11.95
N GLU A 176 16.64 8.76 -12.10
CA GLU A 176 16.92 9.78 -11.09
C GLU A 176 16.07 9.55 -9.83
N LEU A 177 14.78 9.24 -9.99
CA LEU A 177 13.88 8.96 -8.89
C LEU A 177 14.36 7.76 -8.06
N ILE A 178 14.65 6.64 -8.70
CA ILE A 178 15.13 5.43 -8.01
C ILE A 178 16.45 5.73 -7.30
N HIS A 179 17.38 6.43 -7.94
CA HIS A 179 18.63 6.81 -7.30
C HIS A 179 18.42 7.69 -6.07
N GLN A 180 17.60 8.73 -6.18
CA GLN A 180 17.30 9.65 -5.08
C GLN A 180 16.60 8.95 -3.90
N ARG A 181 15.70 8.02 -4.20
CA ARG A 181 14.88 7.35 -3.18
C ARG A 181 15.58 6.18 -2.50
N SER A 182 16.39 5.41 -3.24
CA SER A 182 17.11 4.24 -2.71
C SER A 182 18.54 4.54 -2.27
N GLY A 183 19.12 5.65 -2.73
CA GLY A 183 20.55 5.94 -2.57
C GLY A 183 21.45 5.06 -3.44
N ILE A 184 20.89 4.25 -4.36
CA ILE A 184 21.60 3.28 -5.18
C ILE A 184 21.59 3.74 -6.64
N ASP A 185 22.76 3.86 -7.23
CA ASP A 185 22.89 4.15 -8.66
C ASP A 185 22.74 2.85 -9.47
N PHE A 186 21.64 2.74 -10.20
CA PHE A 186 21.38 1.65 -11.14
C PHE A 186 21.83 1.98 -12.55
N GLY A 187 22.24 3.21 -12.83
CA GLY A 187 22.39 3.72 -14.18
C GLY A 187 21.05 3.90 -14.87
N GLN A 188 20.99 3.63 -16.16
CA GLN A 188 19.70 3.63 -16.88
C GLN A 188 18.90 2.40 -16.51
N ILE A 189 17.62 2.58 -16.19
CA ILE A 189 16.73 1.48 -15.85
C ILE A 189 16.34 0.72 -17.14
N LEU A 190 16.59 -0.58 -17.15
CA LEU A 190 16.28 -1.46 -18.27
C LEU A 190 14.96 -2.19 -18.06
N ASP A 191 14.68 -2.57 -16.80
CA ASP A 191 13.44 -3.29 -16.49
C ASP A 191 13.05 -3.18 -15.00
N LEU A 192 11.75 -3.34 -14.76
CA LEU A 192 11.13 -3.54 -13.46
C LEU A 192 10.38 -4.87 -13.50
N ILE A 193 10.97 -5.93 -12.97
CA ILE A 193 10.47 -7.30 -13.12
C ILE A 193 9.79 -7.75 -11.82
N PRO A 194 8.49 -8.08 -11.84
CA PRO A 194 7.80 -8.76 -10.76
C PRO A 194 8.48 -10.09 -10.42
N ILE A 195 8.82 -10.31 -9.15
CA ILE A 195 9.42 -11.58 -8.68
C ILE A 195 8.45 -12.36 -7.80
N GLU A 196 7.69 -11.65 -6.98
CA GLU A 196 6.74 -12.26 -6.05
C GLU A 196 5.57 -11.31 -5.82
N ARG A 197 4.36 -11.85 -5.90
CA ARG A 197 3.12 -11.15 -5.57
C ARG A 197 2.46 -11.77 -4.35
N GLY A 198 1.87 -10.91 -3.54
CA GLY A 198 0.93 -11.29 -2.50
C GLY A 198 -0.45 -11.64 -3.06
N THR A 199 -1.34 -12.02 -2.17
CA THR A 199 -2.66 -12.58 -2.51
C THR A 199 -3.63 -11.56 -3.11
N SER A 200 -3.33 -10.26 -3.04
CA SER A 200 -4.07 -9.17 -3.70
C SER A 200 -3.43 -8.70 -5.02
N GLY A 201 -2.39 -9.35 -5.48
CA GLY A 201 -1.60 -8.93 -6.64
C GLY A 201 -0.56 -7.85 -6.34
N ARG A 202 -0.42 -7.42 -5.08
CA ARG A 202 0.62 -6.50 -4.66
C ARG A 202 1.99 -7.16 -4.74
N LEU A 203 2.96 -6.43 -5.26
CA LEU A 203 4.35 -6.90 -5.31
C LEU A 203 4.93 -6.96 -3.90
N VAL A 204 5.42 -8.13 -3.54
CA VAL A 204 6.21 -8.41 -2.35
C VAL A 204 7.70 -8.26 -2.68
N ARG A 205 8.11 -8.65 -3.90
CA ARG A 205 9.48 -8.53 -4.39
C ARG A 205 9.49 -8.01 -5.82
N LEU A 206 10.27 -6.97 -6.05
CA LEU A 206 10.48 -6.34 -7.35
C LEU A 206 11.97 -6.36 -7.69
N LYS A 207 12.33 -6.88 -8.87
CA LYS A 207 13.70 -6.76 -9.39
C LYS A 207 13.82 -5.51 -10.26
N ILE A 208 14.73 -4.63 -9.88
CA ILE A 208 15.14 -3.47 -10.65
C ILE A 208 16.39 -3.86 -11.43
N VAL A 209 16.31 -3.77 -12.75
CA VAL A 209 17.42 -4.05 -13.68
C VAL A 209 17.90 -2.73 -14.25
N GLY A 210 19.13 -2.38 -14.00
CA GLY A 210 19.77 -1.21 -14.56
C GLY A 210 21.08 -1.54 -15.28
N THR A 211 21.65 -0.58 -15.99
CA THR A 211 22.91 -0.75 -16.72
C THR A 211 24.12 -0.96 -15.79
N LEU A 212 24.07 -0.43 -14.58
CA LEU A 212 25.15 -0.54 -13.60
C LEU A 212 24.88 -1.61 -12.54
N ARG A 213 23.62 -1.84 -12.19
CA ARG A 213 23.26 -2.79 -11.11
C ARG A 213 21.90 -3.46 -11.38
N THR A 214 21.77 -4.64 -10.77
CA THR A 214 20.48 -5.35 -10.69
C THR A 214 20.29 -5.79 -9.25
N LEU A 215 19.16 -5.38 -8.62
CA LEU A 215 18.81 -5.74 -7.24
C LEU A 215 17.35 -6.08 -7.13
N ILE A 216 17.00 -6.86 -6.12
CA ILE A 216 15.61 -7.12 -5.73
C ILE A 216 15.32 -6.31 -4.48
N ILE A 217 14.24 -5.54 -4.51
CA ILE A 217 13.72 -4.79 -3.36
C ILE A 217 12.39 -5.39 -2.87
N GLY A 218 12.04 -5.13 -1.66
CA GLY A 218 10.77 -5.49 -1.02
C GLY A 218 10.79 -5.09 0.47
N LYS A 219 9.66 -4.97 1.14
CA LYS A 219 8.33 -5.39 0.67
C LYS A 219 7.55 -4.19 0.05
N GLU A 220 6.23 -4.21 0.25
CA GLU A 220 5.24 -3.29 -0.32
C GLU A 220 5.63 -1.82 -0.15
N LEU A 221 5.92 -1.39 1.07
CA LEU A 221 6.24 0.00 1.37
C LEU A 221 7.55 0.45 0.73
N GLU A 222 8.59 -0.40 0.71
CA GLU A 222 9.87 -0.09 0.08
C GLU A 222 9.73 0.09 -1.43
N ILE A 223 8.95 -0.78 -2.09
CA ILE A 223 8.64 -0.67 -3.52
C ILE A 223 7.94 0.66 -3.81
N ARG A 224 6.94 1.03 -3.01
CA ARG A 224 6.20 2.30 -3.17
C ARG A 224 7.08 3.53 -2.94
N ARG A 225 7.95 3.49 -1.94
CA ARG A 225 8.89 4.59 -1.64
C ARG A 225 9.91 4.78 -2.75
N THR A 226 10.42 3.70 -3.30
CA THR A 226 11.45 3.74 -4.35
C THR A 226 10.91 4.30 -5.67
N LEU A 227 9.64 4.07 -5.97
CA LEU A 227 9.01 4.44 -7.25
C LEU A 227 8.14 5.70 -7.19
N SER A 228 8.29 6.54 -6.18
CA SER A 228 7.57 7.82 -6.09
C SER A 228 8.33 8.83 -5.25
N THR A 229 8.16 10.12 -5.54
CA THR A 229 8.70 11.22 -4.73
C THR A 229 8.10 11.27 -3.32
N SER A 230 6.88 10.76 -3.15
CA SER A 230 6.23 10.55 -1.85
C SER A 230 6.06 9.05 -1.59
N HIS A 231 4.91 8.50 -1.94
CA HIS A 231 4.60 7.06 -1.94
C HIS A 231 3.77 6.76 -3.18
N LEU A 232 4.15 5.75 -3.96
CA LEU A 232 3.29 5.23 -5.02
C LEU A 232 1.96 4.76 -4.42
N TYR A 233 0.87 4.85 -5.16
CA TYR A 233 -0.48 4.51 -4.65
C TYR A 233 -0.54 3.15 -3.98
N SER A 234 -0.01 2.11 -4.64
CA SER A 234 0.15 0.77 -4.08
C SER A 234 1.30 0.04 -4.78
N SER A 235 1.66 -1.16 -4.31
CA SER A 235 2.56 -2.05 -5.04
C SER A 235 1.81 -3.04 -5.97
N ALA A 236 0.48 -2.91 -6.10
CA ALA A 236 -0.29 -3.69 -7.08
C ALA A 236 -0.26 -2.99 -8.44
N PHE A 237 0.80 -3.22 -9.19
CA PHE A 237 0.94 -2.65 -10.54
C PHE A 237 1.59 -3.61 -11.52
N VAL A 238 1.41 -3.31 -12.81
CA VAL A 238 2.10 -3.90 -13.95
C VAL A 238 2.84 -2.82 -14.70
N VAL A 239 3.86 -3.21 -15.47
CA VAL A 239 4.78 -2.28 -16.11
C VAL A 239 4.74 -2.50 -17.62
N ASP A 240 4.41 -1.45 -18.35
CA ASP A 240 4.57 -1.37 -19.79
C ASP A 240 5.79 -0.50 -20.12
N LYS A 241 6.51 -0.83 -21.18
CA LYS A 241 7.70 -0.12 -21.65
C LYS A 241 7.50 0.39 -23.08
N GLU A 242 7.85 1.65 -23.30
CA GLU A 242 7.90 2.24 -24.63
C GLU A 242 9.36 2.43 -25.05
N TYR A 243 9.61 2.32 -26.35
CA TYR A 243 10.95 2.44 -26.94
C TYR A 243 10.90 3.45 -28.08
N GLU A 244 11.99 4.17 -28.32
CA GLU A 244 12.09 5.02 -29.50
C GLU A 244 12.18 4.17 -30.78
N GLU A 245 11.57 4.64 -31.87
CA GLU A 245 11.47 3.89 -33.13
C GLU A 245 12.82 3.61 -33.82
N LYS A 246 13.89 4.32 -33.44
CA LYS A 246 15.20 4.23 -34.10
C LYS A 246 16.12 3.25 -33.36
N GLY A 247 16.46 2.10 -33.99
CA GLY A 247 17.45 1.12 -33.53
C GLY A 247 16.90 -0.35 -33.54
N HIS A 248 17.79 -1.33 -33.42
CA HIS A 248 17.41 -2.74 -33.27
C HIS A 248 16.77 -3.00 -31.91
N LYS A 249 15.72 -3.85 -31.87
CA LYS A 249 14.93 -4.09 -30.66
C LYS A 249 15.73 -4.68 -29.48
N GLU A 250 16.80 -5.38 -29.76
CA GLU A 250 17.58 -6.12 -28.76
C GLU A 250 18.50 -5.25 -27.90
N ASP A 251 18.87 -4.05 -28.39
CA ASP A 251 19.76 -3.10 -27.68
C ASP A 251 19.04 -1.85 -27.15
N LYS A 252 17.69 -1.86 -27.14
CA LYS A 252 16.95 -0.65 -26.83
C LYS A 252 16.74 -0.48 -25.34
N ILE A 253 17.25 0.64 -24.84
CA ILE A 253 16.89 1.16 -23.52
C ILE A 253 15.45 1.73 -23.60
N PRO A 254 14.54 1.37 -22.70
CA PRO A 254 13.21 1.94 -22.71
C PRO A 254 13.26 3.47 -22.58
N SER A 255 12.52 4.17 -23.43
CA SER A 255 12.38 5.63 -23.34
C SER A 255 11.39 6.05 -22.26
N ARG A 256 10.40 5.17 -21.95
CA ARG A 256 9.33 5.43 -21.00
C ARG A 256 8.89 4.15 -20.31
N PHE A 257 8.50 4.30 -19.04
CA PHE A 257 7.86 3.27 -18.23
C PHE A 257 6.47 3.72 -17.83
N ILE A 258 5.49 2.85 -17.98
CA ILE A 258 4.10 3.12 -17.63
C ILE A 258 3.68 2.09 -16.59
N LEU A 259 3.35 2.55 -15.39
CA LEU A 259 2.85 1.74 -14.31
C LEU A 259 1.34 1.86 -14.26
N THR A 260 0.65 0.77 -14.53
CA THR A 260 -0.81 0.67 -14.36
C THR A 260 -1.08 -0.11 -13.09
N GLY A 261 -1.89 0.42 -12.18
CA GLY A 261 -2.04 -0.19 -10.87
C GLY A 261 -3.45 -0.16 -10.29
N ALA A 262 -3.60 -0.81 -9.13
CA ALA A 262 -4.86 -1.00 -8.43
C ALA A 262 -4.75 -0.70 -6.93
N GLY A 263 -5.73 0.04 -6.41
CA GLY A 263 -5.84 0.35 -4.99
C GLY A 263 -4.86 1.41 -4.49
N TRP A 264 -5.02 1.77 -3.21
CA TRP A 264 -4.17 2.73 -2.50
C TRP A 264 -3.84 2.23 -1.09
N GLY A 265 -2.56 2.06 -0.81
CA GLY A 265 -2.02 1.50 0.43
C GLY A 265 -1.81 -0.01 0.34
N HIS A 266 -1.47 -0.59 1.47
CA HIS A 266 -1.08 -2.00 1.61
C HIS A 266 -2.22 -3.01 1.36
N GLY A 267 -3.49 -2.60 1.44
CA GLY A 267 -4.64 -3.44 1.15
C GLY A 267 -5.00 -4.48 2.22
N VAL A 268 -4.34 -4.47 3.37
CA VAL A 268 -4.59 -5.40 4.48
C VAL A 268 -5.70 -4.86 5.37
N GLY A 269 -6.65 -5.71 5.75
CA GLY A 269 -7.75 -5.37 6.64
C GLY A 269 -8.78 -4.44 5.99
N LEU A 270 -9.27 -3.44 6.74
CA LEU A 270 -10.37 -2.60 6.30
C LEU A 270 -9.99 -1.68 5.13
N CYS A 271 -10.83 -1.69 4.10
CA CYS A 271 -10.80 -0.74 2.99
C CYS A 271 -11.69 0.46 3.32
N GLN A 272 -11.09 1.64 3.54
CA GLN A 272 -11.84 2.83 3.98
C GLN A 272 -12.92 3.23 2.98
N ILE A 273 -12.61 3.25 1.67
CA ILE A 273 -13.59 3.57 0.62
C ILE A 273 -14.67 2.50 0.56
N GLY A 274 -14.31 1.22 0.61
CA GLY A 274 -15.28 0.12 0.61
C GLY A 274 -16.20 0.16 1.83
N ALA A 275 -15.65 0.41 3.02
CA ALA A 275 -16.43 0.58 4.25
C ALA A 275 -17.43 1.74 4.16
N ALA A 276 -17.03 2.88 3.58
CA ALA A 276 -17.93 4.01 3.37
C ALA A 276 -19.05 3.68 2.38
N VAL A 277 -18.75 2.96 1.30
CA VAL A 277 -19.77 2.49 0.34
C VAL A 277 -20.74 1.52 1.02
N MET A 278 -20.26 0.60 1.85
CA MET A 278 -21.11 -0.30 2.63
C MET A 278 -22.02 0.49 3.58
N GLY A 279 -21.48 1.48 4.30
CA GLY A 279 -22.24 2.36 5.19
C GLY A 279 -23.34 3.13 4.45
N GLU A 280 -23.04 3.72 3.28
CA GLU A 280 -24.05 4.40 2.45
C GLU A 280 -25.12 3.42 1.91
N GLN A 281 -24.79 2.15 1.75
CA GLN A 281 -25.73 1.07 1.39
C GLN A 281 -26.53 0.54 2.59
N GLY A 282 -26.34 1.09 3.78
CA GLY A 282 -27.10 0.75 4.99
C GLY A 282 -26.58 -0.42 5.80
N TYR A 283 -25.34 -0.87 5.54
CA TYR A 283 -24.69 -1.87 6.40
C TYR A 283 -24.38 -1.26 7.76
N LYS A 284 -24.59 -2.04 8.81
CA LYS A 284 -24.17 -1.66 10.16
C LYS A 284 -22.67 -1.79 10.33
N TYR A 285 -22.08 -1.05 11.27
CA TYR A 285 -20.63 -1.06 11.47
C TYR A 285 -20.12 -2.47 11.86
N GLU A 286 -20.91 -3.26 12.59
CA GLU A 286 -20.56 -4.65 12.94
C GLU A 286 -20.48 -5.54 11.69
N GLU A 287 -21.36 -5.35 10.72
CA GLU A 287 -21.37 -6.07 9.44
C GLU A 287 -20.16 -5.68 8.60
N ILE A 288 -19.82 -4.38 8.59
CA ILE A 288 -18.63 -3.85 7.90
C ILE A 288 -17.37 -4.45 8.52
N LEU A 289 -17.24 -4.42 9.84
CA LEU A 289 -16.08 -4.99 10.53
C LEU A 289 -15.97 -6.50 10.31
N SER A 290 -17.07 -7.24 10.36
CA SER A 290 -17.10 -8.68 10.05
C SER A 290 -16.67 -9.00 8.62
N HIS A 291 -16.96 -8.10 7.66
CA HIS A 291 -16.51 -8.26 6.27
C HIS A 291 -15.00 -8.13 6.15
N TYR A 292 -14.40 -7.15 6.84
CA TYR A 292 -12.97 -6.86 6.74
C TYR A 292 -12.07 -7.64 7.70
N TYR A 293 -12.64 -8.14 8.81
CA TYR A 293 -11.94 -8.91 9.85
C TYR A 293 -12.72 -10.19 10.20
N PRO A 294 -12.83 -11.13 9.25
CA PRO A 294 -13.65 -12.31 9.43
C PRO A 294 -13.19 -13.17 10.61
N GLY A 295 -14.14 -13.62 11.41
CA GLY A 295 -13.90 -14.44 12.60
C GLY A 295 -13.48 -13.67 13.84
N SER A 296 -13.33 -12.33 13.76
CA SER A 296 -13.21 -11.48 14.95
C SER A 296 -14.58 -11.19 15.59
N THR A 297 -14.57 -10.81 16.84
CA THR A 297 -15.76 -10.38 17.61
C THR A 297 -15.53 -8.98 18.15
N LEU A 298 -16.61 -8.20 18.28
CA LEU A 298 -16.57 -6.92 19.01
C LEU A 298 -16.81 -7.20 20.49
N GLU A 299 -15.92 -6.70 21.33
CA GLU A 299 -16.01 -6.86 22.77
C GLU A 299 -15.75 -5.53 23.47
N LYS A 300 -16.52 -5.25 24.51
CA LYS A 300 -16.34 -4.05 25.32
C LYS A 300 -15.35 -4.33 26.43
N GLN A 301 -14.18 -3.69 26.37
CA GLN A 301 -13.07 -3.93 27.31
C GLN A 301 -13.06 -2.92 28.47
N TYR A 302 -13.65 -1.74 28.29
CA TYR A 302 -13.78 -0.71 29.35
C TYR A 302 -15.02 0.17 29.12
N GLN A 303 -15.44 0.90 30.16
CA GLN A 303 -16.61 1.79 30.14
C GLN A 303 -16.24 3.23 29.79
#